data_fc563634ef9166523ebb936fc0d06813
#
_entry.id   fc563634ef9166523ebb936fc0d06813
#
_cell.length_a   1.000
_cell.length_b   1.000
_cell.length_c   1.000
_cell.angle_alpha   90.00
_cell.angle_beta   90.00
_cell.angle_gamma   90.00
#
_symmetry.space_group_name_H-M   'P 1'
#
loop_
_entity.id
_entity.type
_entity.pdbx_description
1 polymer ?
#
loop_
_entity_poly.entity_id
_entity_poly.type
_entity_poly.pdbx_seq_one_letter_code
_entity_poly.pdbx_strand_id
1 'polypeptide(L)'
;MDLFKTKTSVSKKTILIIDDEEDFCYFVKLNLEQTGGFEVLTANNGADGISIAKRYQPDLVLLDIIMPNMTGTQVAESLRADKDTKDIPIIFVTAIVKRGEVGAKDYQFGGNYFIFKPVKLDELIKEIGAKLK
;
A
#
# COMPACT_ATOMS: atom_id res chain seq x y z
N MET A 1 -23.65 -18.94 14.37
CA MET A 1 -23.80 -18.40 14.05
C MET A 1 -23.35 -17.74 13.86
N ASP A 2 -23.28 -17.57 13.81
CA ASP A 2 -23.14 -16.84 13.53
C ASP A 2 -23.29 -16.18 13.26
N LEU A 3 -23.62 -16.08 13.37
CA LEU A 3 -24.04 -15.36 13.13
C LEU A 3 -23.73 -14.44 13.28
N PHE A 4 -23.50 -14.46 13.73
CA PHE A 4 -23.28 -13.59 13.71
C PHE A 4 -22.55 -12.94 13.31
N LYS A 5 -22.15 -13.37 13.09
CA LYS A 5 -21.55 -12.85 12.49
C LYS A 5 -21.57 -12.20 11.75
N THR A 6 -22.12 -12.22 11.64
CA THR A 6 -22.31 -11.67 10.94
C THR A 6 -22.15 -10.84 10.51
N LYS A 7 -22.17 -10.59 10.42
CA LYS A 7 -22.11 -9.85 10.06
C LYS A 7 -22.20 -8.95 9.58
N THR A 8 -22.80 -9.02 9.34
CA THR A 8 -22.97 -8.03 8.94
C THR A 8 -22.33 -7.10 8.96
N SER A 9 -22.13 -7.29 8.92
CA SER A 9 -21.17 -6.44 9.32
C SER A 9 -20.38 -5.75 8.29
N VAL A 10 -19.66 -4.75 8.64
CA VAL A 10 -18.86 -3.97 7.71
C VAL A 10 -17.60 -4.74 7.39
N SER A 11 -17.38 -5.01 6.11
CA SER A 11 -16.14 -5.60 5.67
C SER A 11 -14.99 -4.62 5.89
N LYS A 12 -13.89 -5.10 6.40
CA LYS A 12 -12.70 -4.28 6.51
C LYS A 12 -12.10 -4.06 5.15
N LYS A 13 -11.48 -2.91 4.96
CA LYS A 13 -10.72 -2.65 3.76
C LYS A 13 -9.39 -3.38 3.84
N THR A 14 -8.93 -3.87 2.70
CA THR A 14 -7.70 -4.65 2.61
C THR A 14 -6.59 -3.78 2.03
N ILE A 15 -5.49 -3.71 2.75
CA ILE A 15 -4.31 -2.96 2.34
C ILE A 15 -3.19 -3.96 2.05
N LEU A 16 -2.54 -3.82 0.90
CA LEU A 16 -1.36 -4.62 0.59
C LEU A 16 -0.12 -3.75 0.74
N ILE A 17 0.83 -4.19 1.52
CA ILE A 17 2.12 -3.51 1.68
C ILE A 17 3.16 -4.30 0.91
N ILE A 18 3.85 -3.63 -0.01
CA ILE A 18 4.96 -4.24 -0.77
C ILE A 18 6.22 -3.48 -0.41
N ASP A 19 7.11 -4.12 0.35
CA ASP A 19 8.31 -3.47 0.87
C ASP A 19 9.28 -4.55 1.30
N ASP A 20 10.54 -4.44 0.91
CA ASP A 20 11.51 -5.47 1.24
C ASP A 20 11.97 -5.43 2.70
N GLU A 21 11.61 -4.39 3.44
CA GLU A 21 11.90 -4.32 4.86
C GLU A 21 10.80 -5.01 5.66
N GLU A 22 11.10 -6.21 6.12
CA GLU A 22 10.10 -7.01 6.83
C GLU A 22 9.63 -6.33 8.12
N ASP A 23 10.56 -5.67 8.82
CA ASP A 23 10.21 -4.99 10.06
C ASP A 23 9.23 -3.85 9.82
N PHE A 24 9.43 -3.12 8.73
CA PHE A 24 8.52 -2.05 8.36
C PHE A 24 7.13 -2.60 8.07
N CYS A 25 7.06 -3.68 7.29
CA CYS A 25 5.79 -4.33 6.97
C CYS A 25 5.06 -4.77 8.24
N TYR A 26 5.79 -5.39 9.14
CA TYR A 26 5.20 -5.86 10.39
C TYR A 26 4.66 -4.71 11.23
N PHE A 27 5.46 -3.65 11.37
CA PHE A 27 5.09 -2.47 12.13
C PHE A 27 3.80 -1.85 11.58
N VAL A 28 3.76 -1.63 10.28
CA VAL A 28 2.60 -0.99 9.66
C VAL A 28 1.37 -1.90 9.73
N LYS A 29 1.57 -3.19 9.45
CA LYS A 29 0.47 -4.15 9.52
C LYS A 29 -0.15 -4.17 10.92
N LEU A 30 0.69 -4.31 11.94
CA LEU A 30 0.21 -4.37 13.31
C LEU A 30 -0.61 -3.13 13.66
N ASN A 31 -0.09 -1.97 13.32
CA ASN A 31 -0.74 -0.72 13.68
C ASN A 31 -2.01 -0.46 12.88
N LEU A 32 -2.01 -0.77 11.60
CA LEU A 32 -3.22 -0.59 10.80
C LEU A 32 -4.32 -1.55 11.24
N GLU A 33 -3.95 -2.78 11.57
CA GLU A 33 -4.96 -3.74 12.01
C GLU A 33 -5.55 -3.37 13.36
N GLN A 34 -4.75 -2.73 14.21
CA GLN A 34 -5.24 -2.30 15.52
C GLN A 34 -6.23 -1.15 15.45
N THR A 35 -6.26 -0.41 14.35
CA THR A 35 -7.25 0.65 14.21
C THR A 35 -8.65 0.09 14.02
N GLY A 36 -8.74 -1.20 13.68
CA GLY A 36 -10.04 -1.86 13.52
C GLY A 36 -10.67 -1.74 12.16
N GLY A 37 -10.08 -0.97 11.27
CA GLY A 37 -10.68 -0.74 9.96
C GLY A 37 -10.02 -1.44 8.80
N PHE A 38 -8.90 -2.14 9.04
CA PHE A 38 -8.12 -2.68 7.94
C PHE A 38 -7.70 -4.12 8.18
N GLU A 39 -7.63 -4.86 7.07
CA GLU A 39 -6.88 -6.11 7.00
C GLU A 39 -5.65 -5.83 6.16
N VAL A 40 -4.51 -6.39 6.54
CA VAL A 40 -3.26 -6.06 5.87
C VAL A 40 -2.56 -7.31 5.38
N LEU A 41 -2.23 -7.30 4.08
CA LEU A 41 -1.41 -8.32 3.44
C LEU A 41 -0.03 -7.72 3.21
N THR A 42 1.00 -8.53 3.25
CA THR A 42 2.36 -8.03 3.03
C THR A 42 3.07 -8.87 1.99
N ALA A 43 3.96 -8.23 1.24
CA ALA A 43 4.85 -8.88 0.32
C ALA A 43 6.21 -8.19 0.45
N ASN A 44 7.28 -8.96 0.39
CA ASN A 44 8.62 -8.41 0.59
C ASN A 44 9.42 -8.31 -0.71
N ASN A 45 8.77 -8.46 -1.83
CA ASN A 45 9.37 -8.20 -3.14
C ASN A 45 8.28 -7.91 -4.15
N GLY A 46 8.68 -7.39 -5.30
CA GLY A 46 7.73 -6.96 -6.31
C GLY A 46 6.93 -8.09 -6.92
N ALA A 47 7.58 -9.21 -7.23
CA ALA A 47 6.90 -10.34 -7.87
C ALA A 47 5.79 -10.90 -6.99
N ASP A 48 6.08 -11.09 -5.70
CA ASP A 48 5.07 -11.57 -4.76
C ASP A 48 3.97 -10.55 -4.60
N GLY A 49 4.33 -9.27 -4.56
CA GLY A 49 3.33 -8.20 -4.43
C GLY A 49 2.35 -8.20 -5.58
N ILE A 50 2.85 -8.33 -6.80
CA ILE A 50 1.99 -8.37 -7.98
C ILE A 50 1.06 -9.58 -7.91
N SER A 51 1.62 -10.73 -7.56
CA SER A 51 0.86 -11.97 -7.47
C SER A 51 -0.27 -11.86 -6.44
N ILE A 52 0.05 -11.32 -5.26
CA ILE A 52 -0.94 -11.12 -4.20
C ILE A 52 -2.00 -10.13 -4.62
N ALA A 53 -1.58 -9.04 -5.28
CA ALA A 53 -2.55 -8.03 -5.73
C ALA A 53 -3.55 -8.62 -6.71
N LYS A 54 -3.09 -9.43 -7.66
CA LYS A 54 -3.99 -10.06 -8.63
C LYS A 54 -4.93 -11.04 -7.96
N ARG A 55 -4.43 -11.80 -7.00
CA ARG A 55 -5.23 -12.83 -6.36
C ARG A 55 -6.27 -12.28 -5.41
N TYR A 56 -5.87 -11.32 -4.58
CA TYR A 56 -6.73 -10.84 -3.50
C TYR A 56 -7.37 -9.49 -3.76
N GLN A 57 -6.92 -8.78 -4.77
CA GLN A 57 -7.47 -7.50 -5.20
C GLN A 57 -7.69 -6.55 -4.01
N PRO A 58 -6.59 -6.12 -3.35
CA PRO A 58 -6.72 -5.23 -2.21
C PRO A 58 -7.37 -3.90 -2.61
N ASP A 59 -7.83 -3.20 -1.62
CA ASP A 59 -8.45 -1.88 -1.83
C ASP A 59 -7.40 -0.80 -2.04
N LEU A 60 -6.18 -1.01 -1.57
CA LEU A 60 -5.12 -0.04 -1.70
C LEU A 60 -3.76 -0.74 -1.55
N VAL A 61 -2.75 -0.23 -2.24
CA VAL A 61 -1.39 -0.75 -2.16
C VAL A 61 -0.47 0.33 -1.61
N LEU A 62 0.30 -0.01 -0.57
CA LEU A 62 1.42 0.80 -0.09
C LEU A 62 2.68 0.17 -0.69
N LEU A 63 3.47 0.95 -1.39
CA LEU A 63 4.51 0.40 -2.26
C LEU A 63 5.82 1.16 -2.10
N ASP A 64 6.85 0.45 -1.67
CA ASP A 64 8.19 1.03 -1.62
C ASP A 64 8.77 1.13 -3.03
N ILE A 65 9.55 2.16 -3.28
CA ILE A 65 10.16 2.36 -4.59
C ILE A 65 11.45 1.58 -4.71
N ILE A 66 12.30 1.64 -3.70
CA ILE A 66 13.63 1.03 -3.78
C ILE A 66 13.59 -0.37 -3.19
N MET A 67 13.59 -1.35 -4.06
CA MET A 67 13.63 -2.75 -3.68
C MET A 67 14.58 -3.48 -4.64
N PRO A 68 15.26 -4.53 -4.17
CA PRO A 68 16.11 -5.30 -5.09
C PRO A 68 15.27 -6.00 -6.15
N ASN A 69 15.87 -6.18 -7.30
CA ASN A 69 15.33 -6.93 -8.44
C ASN A 69 14.19 -6.24 -9.18
N MET A 70 13.23 -5.69 -8.49
CA MET A 70 12.10 -5.02 -9.15
C MET A 70 11.73 -3.80 -8.33
N THR A 71 11.82 -2.62 -8.95
CA THR A 71 11.51 -1.38 -8.25
C THR A 71 10.01 -1.21 -8.09
N GLY A 72 9.64 -0.34 -7.14
CA GLY A 72 8.23 -0.02 -6.96
C GLY A 72 7.60 0.57 -8.21
N THR A 73 8.36 1.35 -8.98
CA THR A 73 7.84 1.90 -10.23
C THR A 73 7.46 0.79 -11.20
N GLN A 74 8.30 -0.24 -11.31
CA GLN A 74 8.00 -1.39 -12.16
C GLN A 74 6.78 -2.16 -11.67
N VAL A 75 6.64 -2.30 -10.34
CA VAL A 75 5.46 -2.94 -9.77
C VAL A 75 4.21 -2.14 -10.13
N ALA A 76 4.27 -0.83 -9.97
CA ALA A 76 3.12 0.03 -10.28
C ALA A 76 2.73 -0.09 -11.75
N GLU A 77 3.73 -0.11 -12.65
CA GLU A 77 3.44 -0.27 -14.08
C GLU A 77 2.75 -1.59 -14.36
N SER A 78 3.21 -2.66 -13.72
CA SER A 78 2.62 -3.97 -13.90
C SER A 78 1.18 -4.02 -13.41
N LEU A 79 0.92 -3.41 -12.25
CA LEU A 79 -0.44 -3.39 -11.71
C LEU A 79 -1.38 -2.59 -12.60
N ARG A 80 -0.92 -1.48 -13.15
CA ARG A 80 -1.75 -0.64 -14.00
C ARG A 80 -1.98 -1.21 -15.38
N ALA A 81 -1.13 -2.13 -15.81
CA ALA A 81 -1.29 -2.77 -17.11
C ALA A 81 -2.26 -3.94 -17.07
N ASP A 82 -2.67 -4.38 -15.88
CA ASP A 82 -3.53 -5.54 -15.72
C ASP A 82 -4.96 -5.08 -15.40
N LYS A 83 -5.93 -5.61 -16.13
CA LYS A 83 -7.32 -5.19 -15.97
C LYS A 83 -7.87 -5.42 -14.57
N ASP A 84 -7.33 -6.38 -13.85
CA ASP A 84 -7.83 -6.73 -12.52
C ASP A 84 -7.28 -5.83 -11.43
N THR A 85 -6.16 -5.15 -11.69
CA THR A 85 -5.49 -4.35 -10.66
C THR A 85 -5.31 -2.89 -11.03
N LYS A 86 -5.66 -2.53 -12.27
CA LYS A 86 -5.33 -1.18 -12.79
C LYS A 86 -5.95 -0.03 -11.99
N ASP A 87 -7.07 -0.27 -11.34
CA ASP A 87 -7.78 0.78 -10.64
C ASP A 87 -7.49 0.82 -9.14
N ILE A 88 -6.65 -0.08 -8.64
CA ILE A 88 -6.30 -0.08 -7.23
C ILE A 88 -5.40 1.11 -6.95
N PRO A 89 -5.77 1.99 -6.01
CA PRO A 89 -4.94 3.14 -5.71
C PRO A 89 -3.62 2.73 -5.06
N ILE A 90 -2.56 3.45 -5.41
CA ILE A 90 -1.22 3.19 -4.93
C ILE A 90 -0.72 4.41 -4.19
N ILE A 91 -0.16 4.20 -3.00
CA ILE A 91 0.59 5.21 -2.28
C ILE A 91 2.01 4.71 -2.19
N PHE A 92 2.96 5.47 -2.71
CA PHE A 92 4.37 5.12 -2.56
C PHE A 92 4.86 5.52 -1.17
N VAL A 93 5.56 4.60 -0.51
CA VAL A 93 6.10 4.85 0.83
C VAL A 93 7.58 4.54 0.77
N THR A 94 8.42 5.56 0.81
CA THR A 94 9.82 5.37 0.50
C THR A 94 10.72 6.28 1.33
N ALA A 95 11.96 5.83 1.56
CA ALA A 95 12.94 6.58 2.33
C ALA A 95 13.94 7.31 1.46
N ILE A 96 13.81 7.18 0.14
CA ILE A 96 14.91 7.48 -0.72
C ILE A 96 15.18 8.91 -1.04
N VAL A 97 14.25 9.78 -0.88
CA VAL A 97 14.36 11.04 -1.56
C VAL A 97 15.04 12.07 -0.71
N LYS A 98 16.08 12.66 -1.27
CA LYS A 98 16.67 13.86 -0.71
C LYS A 98 15.83 15.03 -1.12
N ARG A 99 15.72 16.01 -0.24
CA ARG A 99 14.80 17.10 -0.48
C ARG A 99 15.04 17.80 -1.79
N GLY A 100 16.22 17.99 -2.23
CA GLY A 100 16.47 18.71 -3.46
C GLY A 100 16.24 17.92 -4.72
N GLU A 101 15.98 16.64 -4.61
CA GLU A 101 15.87 15.77 -5.78
C GLU A 101 14.46 15.59 -6.28
N VAL A 102 13.48 15.86 -5.44
CA VAL A 102 12.09 15.69 -5.82
C VAL A 102 11.35 16.99 -5.49
N GLY A 103 10.82 17.62 -6.50
CA GLY A 103 9.99 18.79 -6.28
C GLY A 103 8.63 18.41 -5.76
N ALA A 104 7.88 19.40 -5.29
CA ALA A 104 6.55 19.15 -4.76
C ALA A 104 5.65 18.44 -5.75
N LYS A 105 5.79 18.75 -7.03
CA LYS A 105 4.99 18.13 -8.07
C LYS A 105 5.28 16.65 -8.25
N ASP A 106 6.46 16.21 -7.83
CA ASP A 106 6.84 14.82 -8.00
C ASP A 106 6.20 13.93 -6.94
N TYR A 107 5.65 14.52 -5.90
CA TYR A 107 4.92 13.77 -4.89
C TYR A 107 3.64 13.17 -5.46
N GLN A 108 3.22 13.66 -6.63
CA GLN A 108 2.04 13.14 -7.31
C GLN A 108 2.40 12.58 -8.67
N PHE A 109 3.58 12.04 -8.77
CA PHE A 109 4.06 11.50 -10.02
C PHE A 109 3.08 10.49 -10.58
N GLY A 110 2.63 10.68 -11.81
CA GLY A 110 1.71 9.76 -12.45
C GLY A 110 0.36 9.65 -11.76
N GLY A 111 -0.04 10.66 -11.00
CA GLY A 111 -1.29 10.61 -10.27
C GLY A 111 -1.19 9.92 -8.93
N ASN A 112 0.01 9.54 -8.52
CA ASN A 112 0.21 8.84 -7.25
C ASN A 112 0.66 9.79 -6.18
N TYR A 113 0.56 9.32 -4.96
CA TYR A 113 0.98 10.07 -3.80
C TYR A 113 2.15 9.38 -3.15
N PHE A 114 3.01 10.17 -2.52
CA PHE A 114 4.20 9.69 -1.84
C PHE A 114 4.11 10.02 -0.36
N ILE A 115 4.49 9.06 0.47
CA ILE A 115 4.70 9.27 1.89
C ILE A 115 6.15 8.87 2.15
N PHE A 116 6.88 9.68 2.89
CA PHE A 116 8.29 9.42 3.14
C PHE A 116 8.48 8.76 4.50
N LYS A 117 9.40 7.81 4.53
CA LYS A 117 9.81 7.20 5.79
C LYS A 117 10.71 8.17 6.56
N PRO A 118 10.66 8.18 7.87
CA PRO A 118 9.82 7.35 8.72
C PRO A 118 8.37 7.85 8.68
N VAL A 119 7.43 6.90 8.59
CA VAL A 119 6.03 7.27 8.49
C VAL A 119 5.46 7.65 9.84
N LYS A 120 4.56 8.62 9.81
CA LYS A 120 3.71 8.93 10.96
C LYS A 120 2.40 8.21 10.73
N LEU A 121 2.02 7.38 11.69
CA LEU A 121 0.85 6.52 11.50
C LEU A 121 -0.43 7.30 11.30
N ASP A 122 -0.60 8.42 12.01
CA ASP A 122 -1.79 9.24 11.83
C ASP A 122 -1.87 9.82 10.42
N GLU A 123 -0.74 10.25 9.86
CA GLU A 123 -0.69 10.73 8.49
C GLU A 123 -1.01 9.62 7.50
N LEU A 124 -0.44 8.44 7.73
CA LEU A 124 -0.64 7.30 6.86
C LEU A 124 -2.12 6.90 6.84
N ILE A 125 -2.72 6.80 8.01
CA ILE A 125 -4.12 6.43 8.12
C ILE A 125 -5.00 7.45 7.42
N LYS A 126 -4.68 8.73 7.57
CA LYS A 126 -5.43 9.79 6.92
C LYS A 126 -5.36 9.69 5.40
N GLU A 127 -4.15 9.45 4.87
CA GLU A 127 -3.98 9.33 3.42
C GLU A 127 -4.67 8.10 2.86
N ILE A 128 -4.59 6.98 3.58
CA ILE A 128 -5.30 5.79 3.17
C ILE A 128 -6.80 6.06 3.11
N GLY A 129 -7.33 6.68 4.14
CA GLY A 129 -8.75 7.01 4.17
C GLY A 129 -9.17 7.92 3.03
N ALA A 130 -8.33 8.89 2.69
CA ALA A 130 -8.64 9.80 1.59
C ALA A 130 -8.70 9.08 0.26
N LYS A 131 -7.84 8.07 0.06
CA LYS A 131 -7.80 7.33 -1.19
C LYS A 131 -8.91 6.31 -1.32
N LEU A 132 -9.47 5.87 -0.21
CA LEU A 132 -10.49 4.84 -0.21
C LEU A 132 -11.91 5.37 -0.34
N LYS A 133 -12.05 6.66 -0.41
CA LYS A 133 -13.37 7.26 -0.57
C LYS A 133 -13.91 7.13 -1.99
#